data_5bbc642f5b8e336e833c6daa36b9a828
#
_entry.id   5bbc642f5b8e336e833c6daa36b9a828
#
_cell.length_a   1.000
_cell.length_b   1.000
_cell.length_c   1.000
_cell.angle_alpha   90.00
_cell.angle_beta   90.00
_cell.angle_gamma   90.00
#
_symmetry.space_group_name_H-M   'P 1'
#
loop_
_entity.id
_entity.type
_entity.pdbx_description
1 polymer ?
#
loop_
_entity_poly.entity_id
_entity_poly.type
_entity_poly.pdbx_seq_one_letter_code
_entity_poly.pdbx_strand_id
1 'polypeptide(L)'
;MAKSPCKLSAQKPKYLKRKVLLFWLLLLLFQPLMSISAEEKGLVYVVKVHDVIEKGLYSYMQRAFAEAEEAGADHIILDIHTPGGAVNAASDIGNLIQRSSIPVTAYVNTEATSAGAFLALNADTIVMAPSGTMGSAQVVDLEGKAADEKAQSYWRSRMRSAAEDAGRDPIYAEAMVDPTIEIEGLSPKDKLLNFTASQALQYGYAEAMAKDMQEVLQFLQVPEAKVVVVELSWAEHVARFITHPIVASILLTLGSLGLVLELYTPGFGIPGILGLSGLILYFFGHMIAGLAGWEALLLFLAGVILLVIELFIPGFGIFGILGIVGVLSSMVLASGEVWLGIKYVGVALLIGLVALIILSRFLSVRGIWSRLVLEEGLSTEETQTLYERRSALVGKKGIALSPLRLAGTVRIDGKRYDVVSDGQWIEKGSTVEVIQVDGPRIVVRQVDDHNL
;
A
#
# COMPACT_ATOMS: atom_id res chain seq x y z
N MET A 1 -95.31 41.37 -71.50
CA MET A 1 -94.06 40.63 -71.65
C MET A 1 -93.09 41.14 -70.58
N ALA A 2 -92.94 40.42 -69.44
CA ALA A 2 -92.15 40.81 -68.35
C ALA A 2 -91.06 39.74 -68.10
N LYS A 3 -89.79 40.18 -68.05
CA LYS A 3 -88.64 39.29 -67.68
C LYS A 3 -88.27 39.57 -66.26
N SER A 4 -88.37 38.59 -65.42
CA SER A 4 -87.90 38.57 -64.04
C SER A 4 -86.37 38.63 -63.86
N PRO A 5 -85.83 39.33 -62.83
CA PRO A 5 -84.40 39.31 -62.58
C PRO A 5 -84.01 38.11 -61.65
N CYS A 6 -82.95 37.43 -62.00
CA CYS A 6 -82.32 36.35 -61.30
C CYS A 6 -81.62 36.87 -59.99
N LYS A 7 -81.95 36.29 -58.83
CA LYS A 7 -81.27 36.57 -57.52
C LYS A 7 -80.06 35.69 -57.42
N LEU A 8 -78.80 36.22 -57.55
CA LEU A 8 -77.58 35.51 -57.11
C LEU A 8 -77.44 35.55 -55.61
N SER A 9 -77.56 34.38 -55.02
CA SER A 9 -77.25 34.15 -53.63
C SER A 9 -75.72 34.12 -53.39
N ALA A 10 -75.22 35.12 -52.72
CA ALA A 10 -73.79 35.13 -52.27
C ALA A 10 -73.60 34.20 -51.03
N GLN A 11 -73.22 32.95 -51.31
CA GLN A 11 -72.67 32.09 -50.22
C GLN A 11 -71.29 32.58 -49.80
N LYS A 12 -71.13 33.22 -48.61
CA LYS A 12 -69.86 33.60 -47.98
C LYS A 12 -69.09 32.34 -47.64
N PRO A 13 -67.81 32.23 -48.02
CA PRO A 13 -67.03 31.01 -47.87
C PRO A 13 -66.66 30.79 -46.39
N LYS A 14 -67.33 29.92 -45.69
CA LYS A 14 -66.97 29.42 -44.36
C LYS A 14 -65.55 28.79 -44.30
N TYR A 15 -65.05 28.39 -45.46
CA TYR A 15 -63.70 27.79 -45.65
C TYR A 15 -62.56 28.81 -45.47
N LEU A 16 -62.73 30.06 -45.73
CA LEU A 16 -61.68 31.08 -45.60
C LEU A 16 -61.34 31.36 -44.11
N LYS A 17 -62.37 31.41 -43.26
CA LYS A 17 -62.16 31.58 -41.79
C LYS A 17 -61.44 30.39 -41.18
N ARG A 18 -61.69 29.17 -41.65
CA ARG A 18 -61.04 27.96 -41.15
C ARG A 18 -59.54 27.85 -41.61
N LYS A 19 -59.23 28.31 -42.82
CA LYS A 19 -57.84 28.37 -43.31
C LYS A 19 -57.02 29.46 -42.59
N VAL A 20 -57.62 30.59 -42.31
CA VAL A 20 -56.98 31.67 -41.55
C VAL A 20 -56.77 31.24 -40.09
N LEU A 21 -57.72 30.53 -39.46
CA LEU A 21 -57.56 30.02 -38.13
C LEU A 21 -56.46 28.95 -38.04
N LEU A 22 -56.37 28.05 -39.05
CA LEU A 22 -55.32 27.02 -39.17
C LEU A 22 -53.95 27.66 -39.41
N PHE A 23 -53.87 28.73 -40.21
CA PHE A 23 -52.64 29.50 -40.44
C PHE A 23 -52.16 30.20 -39.17
N TRP A 24 -53.04 30.79 -38.37
CA TRP A 24 -52.70 31.38 -37.09
C TRP A 24 -52.35 30.33 -36.04
N LEU A 25 -52.98 29.16 -36.07
CA LEU A 25 -52.61 28.03 -35.20
C LEU A 25 -51.24 27.45 -35.58
N LEU A 26 -50.92 27.37 -36.88
CA LEU A 26 -49.59 26.97 -37.36
C LEU A 26 -48.52 28.03 -37.04
N LEU A 27 -48.84 29.30 -37.08
CA LEU A 27 -47.96 30.41 -36.69
C LEU A 27 -47.68 30.38 -35.15
N LEU A 28 -48.67 30.01 -34.34
CA LEU A 28 -48.49 29.77 -32.89
C LEU A 28 -47.65 28.54 -32.58
N LEU A 29 -47.71 27.48 -33.44
CA LEU A 29 -46.86 26.27 -33.31
C LEU A 29 -45.42 26.52 -33.84
N PHE A 30 -45.22 27.56 -34.67
CA PHE A 30 -43.93 28.00 -35.18
C PHE A 30 -43.37 29.22 -34.44
N GLN A 31 -43.96 29.60 -33.29
CA GLN A 31 -43.21 30.46 -32.37
C GLN A 31 -41.95 29.66 -31.99
N PRO A 32 -40.71 30.15 -32.30
CA PRO A 32 -39.57 29.54 -31.72
C PRO A 32 -39.85 29.55 -30.23
N LEU A 33 -39.79 28.37 -29.59
CA LEU A 33 -39.54 28.34 -28.14
C LEU A 33 -38.32 29.24 -28.01
N MET A 34 -38.53 30.49 -27.64
CA MET A 34 -37.48 31.25 -27.01
C MET A 34 -37.09 30.36 -25.83
N SER A 35 -36.05 29.57 -26.07
CA SER A 35 -35.29 28.99 -24.97
C SER A 35 -35.03 30.17 -24.08
N ILE A 36 -35.73 30.22 -22.95
CA ILE A 36 -35.27 30.95 -21.79
C ILE A 36 -33.91 30.34 -21.59
N SER A 37 -32.87 30.99 -22.10
CA SER A 37 -31.50 30.73 -21.71
C SER A 37 -31.59 30.96 -20.20
N ALA A 38 -31.76 29.91 -19.43
CA ALA A 38 -31.44 29.97 -18.04
C ALA A 38 -30.00 30.51 -18.06
N GLU A 39 -29.80 31.69 -17.56
CA GLU A 39 -28.49 32.26 -17.31
C GLU A 39 -27.72 31.15 -16.70
N GLU A 40 -26.76 30.55 -17.45
CA GLU A 40 -25.99 29.41 -16.98
C GLU A 40 -25.25 29.94 -15.77
N LYS A 41 -25.78 29.61 -14.58
CA LYS A 41 -25.11 29.89 -13.33
C LYS A 41 -23.75 29.22 -13.48
N GLY A 42 -22.67 29.99 -13.42
CA GLY A 42 -21.31 29.48 -13.60
C GLY A 42 -21.09 28.22 -12.76
N LEU A 43 -20.27 27.33 -13.22
CA LEU A 43 -19.95 26.06 -12.53
C LEU A 43 -18.57 26.15 -11.90
N VAL A 44 -18.51 26.04 -10.57
CA VAL A 44 -17.28 26.14 -9.80
C VAL A 44 -17.00 24.81 -9.08
N TYR A 45 -15.81 24.26 -9.30
CA TYR A 45 -15.34 23.08 -8.61
C TYR A 45 -14.45 23.49 -7.43
N VAL A 46 -14.74 22.95 -6.25
CA VAL A 46 -13.93 23.16 -5.03
C VAL A 46 -13.18 21.87 -4.73
N VAL A 47 -11.86 21.98 -4.73
CA VAL A 47 -10.93 20.86 -4.48
C VAL A 47 -10.24 21.09 -3.14
N LYS A 48 -10.42 20.17 -2.21
CA LYS A 48 -9.85 20.26 -0.86
C LYS A 48 -8.38 19.88 -0.85
N VAL A 49 -7.51 20.80 -0.46
CA VAL A 49 -6.07 20.57 -0.25
C VAL A 49 -5.82 20.60 1.25
N HIS A 50 -6.30 19.55 1.93
CA HIS A 50 -6.23 19.44 3.38
C HIS A 50 -5.20 18.39 3.80
N ASP A 51 -4.62 18.54 5.01
CA ASP A 51 -3.61 17.67 5.60
C ASP A 51 -2.28 17.68 4.81
N VAL A 52 -1.53 16.58 4.90
CA VAL A 52 -0.20 16.44 4.31
C VAL A 52 -0.28 16.30 2.80
N ILE A 53 0.58 17.04 2.08
CA ILE A 53 0.75 16.92 0.63
C ILE A 53 1.59 15.68 0.32
N GLU A 54 0.94 14.70 -0.33
CA GLU A 54 1.54 13.42 -0.71
C GLU A 54 0.97 12.95 -2.07
N LYS A 55 1.47 11.84 -2.61
CA LYS A 55 1.05 11.38 -3.95
C LYS A 55 -0.43 11.00 -4.05
N GLY A 56 -1.05 10.55 -2.95
CA GLY A 56 -2.49 10.30 -2.93
C GLY A 56 -3.31 11.56 -3.13
N LEU A 57 -2.87 12.70 -2.55
CA LEU A 57 -3.46 14.01 -2.83
C LEU A 57 -3.31 14.39 -4.32
N TYR A 58 -2.14 14.13 -4.92
CA TYR A 58 -1.95 14.35 -6.35
C TYR A 58 -2.95 13.54 -7.21
N SER A 59 -3.12 12.25 -6.92
CA SER A 59 -4.06 11.39 -7.64
C SER A 59 -5.51 11.87 -7.51
N TYR A 60 -5.92 12.29 -6.31
CA TYR A 60 -7.22 12.90 -6.06
C TYR A 60 -7.39 14.21 -6.86
N MET A 61 -6.38 15.09 -6.85
CA MET A 61 -6.43 16.35 -7.59
C MET A 61 -6.48 16.12 -9.10
N GLN A 62 -5.73 15.14 -9.63
CA GLN A 62 -5.82 14.76 -11.05
C GLN A 62 -7.26 14.38 -11.44
N ARG A 63 -7.92 13.55 -10.63
CA ARG A 63 -9.33 13.19 -10.86
C ARG A 63 -10.24 14.40 -10.77
N ALA A 64 -10.08 15.25 -9.74
CA ALA A 64 -10.90 16.43 -9.53
C ALA A 64 -10.80 17.44 -10.68
N PHE A 65 -9.59 17.65 -11.21
CA PHE A 65 -9.35 18.53 -12.36
C PHE A 65 -9.95 17.96 -13.63
N ALA A 66 -9.80 16.63 -13.85
CA ALA A 66 -10.42 15.97 -15.00
C ALA A 66 -11.95 16.03 -14.95
N GLU A 67 -12.57 15.80 -13.78
CA GLU A 67 -14.01 15.94 -13.57
C GLU A 67 -14.49 17.38 -13.81
N ALA A 68 -13.72 18.38 -13.39
CA ALA A 68 -14.02 19.78 -13.64
C ALA A 68 -13.96 20.12 -15.14
N GLU A 69 -12.94 19.61 -15.85
CA GLU A 69 -12.75 19.83 -17.29
C GLU A 69 -13.86 19.14 -18.10
N GLU A 70 -14.20 17.89 -17.78
CA GLU A 70 -15.28 17.14 -18.43
C GLU A 70 -16.65 17.81 -18.21
N ALA A 71 -16.86 18.40 -17.03
CA ALA A 71 -18.09 19.11 -16.70
C ALA A 71 -18.17 20.52 -17.31
N GLY A 72 -17.08 21.04 -17.88
CA GLY A 72 -17.01 22.41 -18.39
C GLY A 72 -17.08 23.47 -17.27
N ALA A 73 -16.35 23.25 -16.17
CA ALA A 73 -16.30 24.19 -15.07
C ALA A 73 -15.65 25.52 -15.49
N ASP A 74 -16.16 26.62 -14.96
CA ASP A 74 -15.64 27.98 -15.24
C ASP A 74 -14.45 28.31 -14.33
N HIS A 75 -14.41 27.75 -13.12
CA HIS A 75 -13.36 27.96 -12.13
C HIS A 75 -13.10 26.72 -11.29
N ILE A 76 -11.85 26.56 -10.87
CA ILE A 76 -11.44 25.61 -9.83
C ILE A 76 -10.94 26.42 -8.63
N ILE A 77 -11.46 26.12 -7.44
CA ILE A 77 -10.99 26.71 -6.19
C ILE A 77 -10.30 25.62 -5.38
N LEU A 78 -9.04 25.85 -5.04
CA LEU A 78 -8.29 25.02 -4.11
C LEU A 78 -8.53 25.52 -2.69
N ASP A 79 -9.29 24.81 -1.89
CA ASP A 79 -9.47 25.10 -0.45
C ASP A 79 -8.27 24.56 0.32
N ILE A 80 -7.32 25.46 0.67
CA ILE A 80 -6.01 25.08 1.20
C ILE A 80 -6.00 25.21 2.72
N HIS A 81 -5.70 24.07 3.37
CA HIS A 81 -5.43 23.97 4.80
C HIS A 81 -4.39 22.85 5.02
N THR A 82 -3.09 23.19 4.91
CA THR A 82 -2.02 22.20 4.90
C THR A 82 -0.76 22.69 5.60
N PRO A 83 -0.11 21.84 6.42
CA PRO A 83 1.22 22.09 6.95
C PRO A 83 2.33 21.88 5.92
N GLY A 84 2.00 21.42 4.70
CA GLY A 84 2.95 21.05 3.65
C GLY A 84 3.06 19.56 3.44
N GLY A 85 4.20 19.10 2.90
CA GLY A 85 4.44 17.68 2.64
C GLY A 85 5.60 17.42 1.70
N ALA A 86 5.51 16.36 0.91
CA ALA A 86 6.59 15.89 0.04
C ALA A 86 6.82 16.80 -1.17
N VAL A 87 8.07 17.22 -1.38
CA VAL A 87 8.50 18.10 -2.48
C VAL A 87 8.15 17.54 -3.86
N ASN A 88 8.31 16.23 -4.07
CA ASN A 88 7.97 15.56 -5.32
C ASN A 88 6.47 15.64 -5.61
N ALA A 89 5.61 15.31 -4.65
CA ALA A 89 4.17 15.42 -4.79
C ALA A 89 3.73 16.87 -5.03
N ALA A 90 4.29 17.83 -4.30
CA ALA A 90 4.02 19.25 -4.50
C ALA A 90 4.42 19.71 -5.92
N SER A 91 5.58 19.26 -6.43
CA SER A 91 6.01 19.56 -7.80
C SER A 91 5.05 19.02 -8.85
N ASP A 92 4.56 17.78 -8.66
CA ASP A 92 3.59 17.16 -9.58
C ASP A 92 2.25 17.91 -9.55
N ILE A 93 1.76 18.29 -8.36
CA ILE A 93 0.54 19.08 -8.20
C ILE A 93 0.71 20.49 -8.78
N GLY A 94 1.83 21.18 -8.53
CA GLY A 94 2.11 22.48 -9.12
C GLY A 94 2.08 22.43 -10.65
N ASN A 95 2.67 21.40 -11.26
CA ASN A 95 2.60 21.19 -12.70
C ASN A 95 1.16 20.92 -13.19
N LEU A 96 0.33 20.23 -12.39
CA LEU A 96 -1.08 20.01 -12.71
C LEU A 96 -1.85 21.33 -12.72
N ILE A 97 -1.66 22.18 -11.70
CA ILE A 97 -2.28 23.49 -11.58
C ILE A 97 -1.90 24.37 -12.78
N GLN A 98 -0.61 24.48 -13.10
CA GLN A 98 -0.12 25.29 -14.22
C GLN A 98 -0.61 24.85 -15.60
N ARG A 99 -0.95 23.56 -15.77
CA ARG A 99 -1.47 23.01 -17.04
C ARG A 99 -2.99 23.08 -17.14
N SER A 100 -3.66 23.55 -16.10
CA SER A 100 -5.12 23.65 -16.12
C SER A 100 -5.56 24.60 -17.23
N SER A 101 -6.56 24.19 -18.03
CA SER A 101 -7.26 25.07 -18.98
C SER A 101 -8.32 25.93 -18.29
N ILE A 102 -8.67 25.58 -17.05
CA ILE A 102 -9.66 26.27 -16.22
C ILE A 102 -8.90 27.15 -15.22
N PRO A 103 -9.30 28.43 -15.04
CA PRO A 103 -8.70 29.30 -14.04
C PRO A 103 -8.73 28.69 -12.63
N VAL A 104 -7.58 28.71 -11.94
CA VAL A 104 -7.41 28.12 -10.62
C VAL A 104 -7.22 29.22 -9.57
N THR A 105 -8.04 29.21 -8.54
CA THR A 105 -7.93 30.11 -7.40
C THR A 105 -7.52 29.34 -6.16
N ALA A 106 -6.43 29.73 -5.53
CA ALA A 106 -6.03 29.22 -4.22
C ALA A 106 -6.75 30.03 -3.12
N TYR A 107 -7.63 29.38 -2.37
CA TYR A 107 -8.22 29.95 -1.15
C TYR A 107 -7.47 29.40 0.06
N VAL A 108 -6.59 30.24 0.63
CA VAL A 108 -5.87 29.88 1.87
C VAL A 108 -6.79 30.07 3.05
N ASN A 109 -7.50 29.01 3.41
CA ASN A 109 -8.53 29.02 4.45
C ASN A 109 -7.92 29.22 5.85
N THR A 110 -6.84 28.49 6.17
CA THR A 110 -6.16 28.59 7.48
C THR A 110 -4.65 28.75 7.29
N GLU A 111 -4.03 27.79 6.63
CA GLU A 111 -2.59 27.81 6.40
C GLU A 111 -2.21 27.15 5.06
N ALA A 112 -1.24 27.75 4.39
CA ALA A 112 -0.54 27.21 3.25
C ALA A 112 0.95 27.18 3.59
N THR A 113 1.34 26.29 4.50
CA THR A 113 2.71 26.19 4.99
C THR A 113 3.55 25.28 4.08
N SER A 114 4.85 25.58 3.92
CA SER A 114 5.81 24.75 3.18
C SER A 114 5.35 24.49 1.73
N ALA A 115 5.19 23.22 1.34
CA ALA A 115 4.67 22.85 0.02
C ALA A 115 3.29 23.46 -0.30
N GLY A 116 2.48 23.78 0.71
CA GLY A 116 1.21 24.49 0.52
C GLY A 116 1.37 25.90 -0.07
N ALA A 117 2.41 26.64 0.34
CA ALA A 117 2.75 27.93 -0.26
C ALA A 117 3.11 27.78 -1.74
N PHE A 118 3.84 26.73 -2.10
CA PHE A 118 4.16 26.45 -3.49
C PHE A 118 2.92 26.16 -4.33
N LEU A 119 1.94 25.41 -3.80
CA LEU A 119 0.69 25.15 -4.52
C LEU A 119 -0.09 26.45 -4.71
N ALA A 120 -0.17 27.29 -3.68
CA ALA A 120 -0.85 28.59 -3.77
C ALA A 120 -0.17 29.48 -4.83
N LEU A 121 1.17 29.52 -4.90
CA LEU A 121 1.91 30.31 -5.89
C LEU A 121 1.69 29.83 -7.34
N ASN A 122 1.37 28.56 -7.56
CA ASN A 122 1.09 28.03 -8.90
C ASN A 122 -0.36 28.31 -9.36
N ALA A 123 -1.23 28.84 -8.48
CA ALA A 123 -2.58 29.25 -8.86
C ALA A 123 -2.60 30.65 -9.50
N ASP A 124 -3.56 30.90 -10.39
CA ASP A 124 -3.73 32.18 -11.07
C ASP A 124 -4.06 33.30 -10.08
N THR A 125 -4.82 32.98 -9.04
CA THR A 125 -5.29 33.93 -8.04
C THR A 125 -5.12 33.35 -6.64
N ILE A 126 -4.72 34.18 -5.67
CA ILE A 126 -4.65 33.79 -4.25
C ILE A 126 -5.63 34.68 -3.45
N VAL A 127 -6.55 34.02 -2.77
CA VAL A 127 -7.46 34.65 -1.80
C VAL A 127 -7.17 34.06 -0.43
N MET A 128 -7.07 34.88 0.59
CA MET A 128 -6.72 34.40 1.94
C MET A 128 -7.83 34.66 2.93
N ALA A 129 -8.13 33.73 3.80
CA ALA A 129 -8.95 34.01 4.98
C ALA A 129 -8.20 35.01 5.90
N PRO A 130 -8.91 35.84 6.67
CA PRO A 130 -8.27 36.85 7.54
C PRO A 130 -7.27 36.27 8.54
N SER A 131 -7.46 35.01 8.95
CA SER A 131 -6.53 34.25 9.81
C SER A 131 -5.53 33.43 9.03
N GLY A 132 -5.57 33.45 7.68
CA GLY A 132 -4.75 32.66 6.83
C GLY A 132 -3.27 33.08 6.88
N THR A 133 -2.38 32.09 6.75
CA THR A 133 -0.94 32.29 6.67
C THR A 133 -0.35 31.49 5.51
N MET A 134 0.73 32.01 4.88
CA MET A 134 1.38 31.39 3.75
C MET A 134 2.89 31.61 3.78
N GLY A 135 3.68 30.53 3.71
CA GLY A 135 5.14 30.62 3.68
C GLY A 135 5.86 29.48 4.39
N SER A 136 6.99 29.80 5.03
CA SER A 136 7.84 28.84 5.79
C SER A 136 8.12 27.56 5.00
N ALA A 137 8.69 27.70 3.80
CA ALA A 137 8.81 26.63 2.80
C ALA A 137 10.21 26.02 2.70
N GLN A 138 11.07 26.15 3.72
CA GLN A 138 12.38 25.49 3.75
C GLN A 138 12.23 23.99 3.67
N VAL A 139 13.02 23.33 2.81
CA VAL A 139 13.06 21.86 2.75
C VAL A 139 13.75 21.33 4.00
N VAL A 140 13.08 20.45 4.70
CA VAL A 140 13.60 19.78 5.89
C VAL A 140 13.73 18.28 5.66
N ASP A 141 14.71 17.67 6.33
CA ASP A 141 14.82 16.23 6.39
C ASP A 141 13.79 15.65 7.40
N LEU A 142 13.87 14.34 7.61
CA LEU A 142 12.95 13.63 8.51
C LEU A 142 13.22 13.90 10.00
N GLU A 143 14.34 14.53 10.32
CA GLU A 143 14.67 14.98 11.68
C GLU A 143 14.22 16.44 11.90
N GLY A 144 13.64 17.09 10.87
CA GLY A 144 13.23 18.49 10.90
C GLY A 144 14.37 19.48 10.72
N LYS A 145 15.57 19.02 10.32
CA LYS A 145 16.71 19.87 9.98
C LYS A 145 16.65 20.28 8.52
N ALA A 146 17.27 21.43 8.20
CA ALA A 146 17.42 21.85 6.82
C ALA A 146 18.07 20.76 5.97
N ALA A 147 17.46 20.42 4.82
CA ALA A 147 17.99 19.48 3.86
C ALA A 147 19.30 20.01 3.24
N ASP A 148 19.98 19.16 2.46
CA ASP A 148 21.21 19.55 1.79
C ASP A 148 21.02 20.73 0.81
N GLU A 149 22.10 21.44 0.51
CA GLU A 149 22.08 22.64 -0.34
C GLU A 149 21.51 22.37 -1.74
N LYS A 150 21.71 21.18 -2.29
CA LYS A 150 21.16 20.82 -3.60
C LYS A 150 19.63 20.80 -3.56
N ALA A 151 19.05 20.21 -2.53
CA ALA A 151 17.59 20.16 -2.33
C ALA A 151 17.03 21.57 -2.07
N GLN A 152 17.72 22.36 -1.24
CA GLN A 152 17.32 23.76 -0.96
C GLN A 152 17.37 24.62 -2.24
N SER A 153 18.45 24.54 -3.00
CA SER A 153 18.63 25.31 -4.25
C SER A 153 17.59 24.92 -5.30
N TYR A 154 17.32 23.62 -5.46
CA TYR A 154 16.27 23.15 -6.36
C TYR A 154 14.90 23.72 -5.98
N TRP A 155 14.54 23.61 -4.70
CA TRP A 155 13.24 24.05 -4.23
C TRP A 155 13.07 25.57 -4.28
N ARG A 156 14.11 26.32 -3.92
CA ARG A 156 14.15 27.79 -4.06
C ARG A 156 13.89 28.22 -5.50
N SER A 157 14.53 27.53 -6.46
CA SER A 157 14.31 27.81 -7.89
C SER A 157 12.86 27.51 -8.32
N ARG A 158 12.25 26.43 -7.78
CA ARG A 158 10.85 26.10 -8.05
C ARG A 158 9.90 27.16 -7.51
N MET A 159 10.10 27.60 -6.26
CA MET A 159 9.30 28.66 -5.62
C MET A 159 9.43 29.99 -6.36
N ARG A 160 10.67 30.34 -6.73
CA ARG A 160 10.96 31.51 -7.54
C ARG A 160 10.20 31.49 -8.87
N SER A 161 10.32 30.40 -9.63
CA SER A 161 9.65 30.24 -10.93
C SER A 161 8.13 30.37 -10.79
N ALA A 162 7.53 29.72 -9.79
CA ALA A 162 6.10 29.81 -9.55
C ALA A 162 5.62 31.26 -9.27
N ALA A 163 6.43 32.03 -8.54
CA ALA A 163 6.12 33.46 -8.30
C ALA A 163 6.26 34.29 -9.58
N GLU A 164 7.34 34.10 -10.33
CA GLU A 164 7.60 34.82 -11.60
C GLU A 164 6.51 34.52 -12.64
N ASP A 165 6.11 33.25 -12.81
CA ASP A 165 5.06 32.83 -13.75
C ASP A 165 3.68 33.46 -13.41
N ALA A 166 3.41 33.66 -12.13
CA ALA A 166 2.19 34.31 -11.64
C ALA A 166 2.32 35.85 -11.52
N GLY A 167 3.44 36.44 -11.99
CA GLY A 167 3.67 37.90 -11.98
C GLY A 167 3.94 38.50 -10.59
N ARG A 168 4.31 37.66 -9.60
CA ARG A 168 4.64 38.08 -8.23
C ARG A 168 6.15 38.28 -8.06
N ASP A 169 6.55 39.17 -7.13
CA ASP A 169 7.97 39.41 -6.87
C ASP A 169 8.62 38.14 -6.28
N PRO A 170 9.59 37.53 -6.99
CA PRO A 170 10.20 36.26 -6.59
C PRO A 170 10.99 36.33 -5.28
N ILE A 171 11.42 37.51 -4.85
CA ILE A 171 12.23 37.69 -3.64
C ILE A 171 11.49 37.15 -2.39
N TYR A 172 10.17 37.36 -2.33
CA TYR A 172 9.37 36.87 -1.20
C TYR A 172 9.24 35.33 -1.22
N ALA A 173 9.08 34.72 -2.40
CA ALA A 173 9.06 33.28 -2.54
C ALA A 173 10.39 32.64 -2.15
N GLU A 174 11.51 33.25 -2.52
CA GLU A 174 12.85 32.84 -2.10
C GLU A 174 13.01 32.98 -0.57
N ALA A 175 12.57 34.08 0.03
CA ALA A 175 12.64 34.32 1.48
C ALA A 175 11.78 33.34 2.29
N MET A 176 10.75 32.71 1.68
CA MET A 176 10.01 31.61 2.31
C MET A 176 10.85 30.34 2.46
N VAL A 177 11.88 30.14 1.62
CA VAL A 177 12.76 28.97 1.59
C VAL A 177 14.10 29.22 2.27
N ASP A 178 14.66 30.42 2.07
CA ASP A 178 16.01 30.75 2.48
C ASP A 178 16.02 31.77 3.63
N PRO A 179 16.34 31.36 4.85
CA PRO A 179 16.35 32.25 6.01
C PRO A 179 17.47 33.33 5.95
N THR A 180 18.42 33.21 5.04
CA THR A 180 19.50 34.23 4.89
C THR A 180 19.04 35.50 4.17
N ILE A 181 17.87 35.45 3.49
CA ILE A 181 17.28 36.58 2.79
C ILE A 181 16.53 37.44 3.82
N GLU A 182 17.04 38.62 4.03
CA GLU A 182 16.43 39.63 4.90
C GLU A 182 15.55 40.56 4.08
N ILE A 183 14.34 40.81 4.58
CA ILE A 183 13.40 41.80 4.00
C ILE A 183 13.03 42.79 5.09
N GLU A 184 13.49 44.03 4.91
CA GLU A 184 13.28 45.08 5.91
C GLU A 184 11.82 45.30 6.25
N GLY A 185 11.51 45.27 7.55
CA GLY A 185 10.15 45.46 8.06
C GLY A 185 9.22 44.23 7.91
N LEU A 186 9.68 43.10 7.30
CA LEU A 186 8.85 41.93 7.03
C LEU A 186 9.46 40.62 7.56
N SER A 187 10.66 40.28 7.12
CA SER A 187 11.36 39.06 7.51
C SER A 187 12.79 39.37 7.94
N PRO A 188 13.09 39.34 9.26
CA PRO A 188 14.45 39.57 9.74
C PRO A 188 15.37 38.42 9.32
N LYS A 189 16.67 38.69 9.29
CA LYS A 189 17.68 37.69 9.00
C LYS A 189 17.56 36.47 9.89
N ASP A 190 17.87 35.30 9.34
CA ASP A 190 17.79 33.99 9.98
C ASP A 190 16.32 33.56 10.35
N LYS A 191 15.34 34.17 9.69
CA LYS A 191 13.91 33.80 9.77
C LYS A 191 13.35 33.54 8.37
N LEU A 192 12.51 32.52 8.28
CA LEU A 192 11.74 32.24 7.06
C LEU A 192 10.56 33.21 6.97
N LEU A 193 10.31 33.71 5.79
CA LEU A 193 9.11 34.51 5.54
C LEU A 193 7.86 33.65 5.66
N ASN A 194 6.89 34.14 6.42
CA ASN A 194 5.52 33.59 6.51
C ASN A 194 4.53 34.75 6.53
N PHE A 195 3.82 34.94 5.44
CA PHE A 195 2.85 36.03 5.32
C PHE A 195 1.61 35.77 6.15
N THR A 196 1.12 36.79 6.82
CA THR A 196 -0.29 36.89 7.21
C THR A 196 -1.10 37.33 6.01
N ALA A 197 -2.43 37.14 6.04
CA ALA A 197 -3.31 37.55 4.95
C ALA A 197 -3.18 39.06 4.63
N SER A 198 -3.08 39.92 5.65
CA SER A 198 -2.91 41.40 5.47
C SER A 198 -1.56 41.72 4.80
N GLN A 199 -0.49 41.03 5.20
CA GLN A 199 0.83 41.20 4.57
C GLN A 199 0.82 40.71 3.13
N ALA A 200 0.25 39.51 2.88
CA ALA A 200 0.15 38.98 1.52
C ALA A 200 -0.60 39.92 0.58
N LEU A 201 -1.67 40.52 1.04
CA LEU A 201 -2.42 41.54 0.28
C LEU A 201 -1.58 42.80 0.07
N GLN A 202 -0.91 43.31 1.12
CA GLN A 202 -0.08 44.51 1.05
C GLN A 202 1.09 44.40 0.09
N TYR A 203 1.73 43.19 0.04
CA TYR A 203 2.91 42.91 -0.80
C TYR A 203 2.55 42.29 -2.15
N GLY A 204 1.27 42.23 -2.52
CA GLY A 204 0.82 41.72 -3.82
C GLY A 204 0.95 40.22 -4.00
N TYR A 205 0.97 39.46 -2.90
CA TYR A 205 1.01 37.98 -2.90
C TYR A 205 -0.39 37.35 -2.83
N ALA A 206 -1.36 38.10 -2.38
CA ALA A 206 -2.77 37.75 -2.46
C ALA A 206 -3.55 38.88 -3.13
N GLU A 207 -4.54 38.57 -3.92
CA GLU A 207 -5.38 39.51 -4.63
C GLU A 207 -6.56 39.98 -3.78
N ALA A 208 -7.00 39.17 -2.79
CA ALA A 208 -8.10 39.50 -1.90
C ALA A 208 -8.03 38.76 -0.55
N MET A 209 -8.83 39.27 0.41
CA MET A 209 -9.19 38.55 1.63
C MET A 209 -10.67 38.19 1.58
N ALA A 210 -11.01 36.95 1.98
CA ALA A 210 -12.38 36.46 2.07
C ALA A 210 -12.55 35.59 3.32
N LYS A 211 -13.63 35.76 4.05
CA LYS A 211 -13.91 35.05 5.30
C LYS A 211 -14.39 33.61 5.05
N ASP A 212 -15.08 33.44 3.93
CA ASP A 212 -15.70 32.16 3.55
C ASP A 212 -15.75 31.99 2.02
N MET A 213 -16.19 30.84 1.58
CA MET A 213 -16.30 30.49 0.18
C MET A 213 -17.26 31.44 -0.58
N GLN A 214 -18.26 31.99 0.08
CA GLN A 214 -19.22 32.88 -0.58
C GLN A 214 -18.58 34.23 -0.92
N GLU A 215 -17.71 34.75 -0.04
CA GLU A 215 -16.92 35.96 -0.33
C GLU A 215 -15.90 35.71 -1.45
N VAL A 216 -15.32 34.47 -1.53
CA VAL A 216 -14.46 34.07 -2.67
C VAL A 216 -15.24 34.10 -3.98
N LEU A 217 -16.44 33.52 -4.02
CA LEU A 217 -17.29 33.52 -5.21
C LEU A 217 -17.71 34.95 -5.62
N GLN A 218 -17.94 35.83 -4.65
CA GLN A 218 -18.21 37.25 -4.92
C GLN A 218 -17.01 37.96 -5.54
N PHE A 219 -15.81 37.71 -5.01
CA PHE A 219 -14.57 38.24 -5.57
C PHE A 219 -14.37 37.77 -7.01
N LEU A 220 -14.62 36.48 -7.31
CA LEU A 220 -14.53 35.89 -8.66
C LEU A 220 -15.70 36.34 -9.58
N GLN A 221 -16.63 37.16 -9.12
CA GLN A 221 -17.80 37.66 -9.85
C GLN A 221 -18.77 36.54 -10.28
N VAL A 222 -18.81 35.44 -9.57
CA VAL A 222 -19.71 34.29 -9.81
C VAL A 222 -20.52 33.91 -8.56
N PRO A 223 -21.19 34.85 -7.87
CA PRO A 223 -21.85 34.61 -6.58
C PRO A 223 -22.99 33.57 -6.65
N GLU A 224 -23.60 33.43 -7.83
CA GLU A 224 -24.71 32.51 -8.10
C GLU A 224 -24.24 31.16 -8.71
N ALA A 225 -22.94 30.94 -8.81
CA ALA A 225 -22.40 29.73 -9.42
C ALA A 225 -22.86 28.47 -8.67
N LYS A 226 -23.06 27.42 -9.43
CA LYS A 226 -23.22 26.07 -8.86
C LYS A 226 -21.90 25.60 -8.34
N VAL A 227 -21.76 25.41 -7.04
CA VAL A 227 -20.55 24.89 -6.41
C VAL A 227 -20.62 23.38 -6.30
N VAL A 228 -19.62 22.69 -6.85
CA VAL A 228 -19.41 21.26 -6.72
C VAL A 228 -18.17 21.04 -5.86
N VAL A 229 -18.36 20.55 -4.65
CA VAL A 229 -17.23 20.15 -3.79
C VAL A 229 -16.84 18.73 -4.15
N VAL A 230 -15.61 18.56 -4.63
CA VAL A 230 -15.09 17.23 -4.94
C VAL A 230 -14.63 16.57 -3.65
N GLU A 231 -15.30 15.49 -3.28
CA GLU A 231 -14.93 14.73 -2.10
C GLU A 231 -13.96 13.60 -2.49
N LEU A 232 -13.11 13.21 -1.54
CA LEU A 232 -12.32 12.00 -1.68
C LEU A 232 -13.25 10.79 -1.84
N SER A 233 -12.99 9.95 -2.82
CA SER A 233 -13.67 8.67 -2.95
C SER A 233 -13.35 7.76 -1.76
N TRP A 234 -14.21 6.78 -1.49
CA TRP A 234 -13.93 5.80 -0.44
C TRP A 234 -12.59 5.08 -0.66
N ALA A 235 -12.27 4.76 -1.92
CA ALA A 235 -11.01 4.13 -2.28
C ALA A 235 -9.79 5.00 -1.97
N GLU A 236 -9.86 6.32 -2.24
CA GLU A 236 -8.81 7.29 -1.93
C GLU A 236 -8.63 7.45 -0.41
N HIS A 237 -9.73 7.49 0.37
CA HIS A 237 -9.63 7.50 1.84
C HIS A 237 -8.90 6.26 2.37
N VAL A 238 -9.28 5.07 1.87
CA VAL A 238 -8.64 3.81 2.26
C VAL A 238 -7.18 3.80 1.81
N ALA A 239 -6.88 4.25 0.60
CA ALA A 239 -5.51 4.32 0.09
C ALA A 239 -4.64 5.24 0.95
N ARG A 240 -5.08 6.44 1.27
CA ARG A 240 -4.37 7.39 2.16
C ARG A 240 -4.13 6.79 3.55
N PHE A 241 -5.13 6.11 4.12
CA PHE A 241 -4.96 5.42 5.40
C PHE A 241 -3.90 4.31 5.33
N ILE A 242 -3.96 3.47 4.28
CA ILE A 242 -3.04 2.33 4.10
C ILE A 242 -1.60 2.80 3.83
N THR A 243 -1.44 3.89 3.08
CA THR A 243 -0.11 4.44 2.74
C THR A 243 0.49 5.28 3.85
N HIS A 244 -0.25 5.55 4.93
CA HIS A 244 0.31 6.24 6.09
C HIS A 244 1.51 5.46 6.65
N PRO A 245 2.66 6.09 6.95
CA PRO A 245 3.92 5.44 7.32
C PRO A 245 3.80 4.37 8.39
N ILE A 246 3.05 4.64 9.45
CA ILE A 246 2.84 3.71 10.56
C ILE A 246 2.01 2.50 10.10
N VAL A 247 0.93 2.74 9.36
CA VAL A 247 0.02 1.68 8.87
C VAL A 247 0.75 0.79 7.86
N ALA A 248 1.49 1.38 6.92
CA ALA A 248 2.30 0.66 5.95
C ALA A 248 3.33 -0.27 6.64
N SER A 249 4.04 0.24 7.66
CA SER A 249 4.99 -0.57 8.44
C SER A 249 4.30 -1.71 9.21
N ILE A 250 3.11 -1.47 9.78
CA ILE A 250 2.31 -2.51 10.44
C ILE A 250 1.86 -3.57 9.44
N LEU A 251 1.35 -3.17 8.28
CA LEU A 251 0.91 -4.10 7.23
C LEU A 251 2.06 -4.97 6.73
N LEU A 252 3.23 -4.38 6.50
CA LEU A 252 4.44 -5.13 6.12
C LEU A 252 4.88 -6.09 7.23
N THR A 253 4.83 -5.66 8.49
CA THR A 253 5.17 -6.52 9.63
C THR A 253 4.20 -7.70 9.75
N LEU A 254 2.90 -7.43 9.73
CA LEU A 254 1.86 -8.48 9.78
C LEU A 254 1.96 -9.40 8.56
N GLY A 255 2.22 -8.82 7.38
CA GLY A 255 2.40 -9.56 6.14
C GLY A 255 3.56 -10.54 6.22
N SER A 256 4.75 -10.04 6.52
CA SER A 256 5.95 -10.86 6.57
C SER A 256 5.94 -11.85 7.73
N LEU A 257 5.59 -11.40 8.94
CA LEU A 257 5.52 -12.26 10.12
C LEU A 257 4.43 -13.33 9.99
N GLY A 258 3.25 -12.97 9.48
CA GLY A 258 2.16 -13.91 9.26
C GLY A 258 2.53 -15.03 8.29
N LEU A 259 3.19 -14.70 7.17
CA LEU A 259 3.68 -15.72 6.23
C LEU A 259 4.78 -16.59 6.83
N VAL A 260 5.71 -15.99 7.57
CA VAL A 260 6.76 -16.77 8.28
C VAL A 260 6.13 -17.71 9.28
N LEU A 261 5.18 -17.26 10.09
CA LEU A 261 4.50 -18.11 11.08
C LEU A 261 3.71 -19.26 10.44
N GLU A 262 3.10 -19.03 9.29
CA GLU A 262 2.39 -20.06 8.54
C GLU A 262 3.33 -21.20 8.09
N LEU A 263 4.58 -20.91 7.77
CA LEU A 263 5.58 -21.94 7.47
C LEU A 263 5.91 -22.84 8.68
N TYR A 264 5.70 -22.31 9.91
CA TYR A 264 5.93 -23.06 11.15
C TYR A 264 4.68 -23.77 11.67
N THR A 265 3.49 -23.42 11.18
CA THR A 265 2.23 -24.07 11.56
C THR A 265 1.74 -24.95 10.40
N PRO A 266 1.49 -26.25 10.61
CA PRO A 266 1.05 -27.12 9.52
C PRO A 266 -0.41 -26.84 9.17
N GLY A 267 -0.66 -26.28 7.98
CA GLY A 267 -1.98 -26.03 7.41
C GLY A 267 -2.22 -24.55 7.12
N PHE A 268 -3.12 -24.24 6.19
CA PHE A 268 -3.50 -22.87 5.85
C PHE A 268 -4.31 -22.27 7.01
N GLY A 269 -3.62 -21.61 7.92
CA GLY A 269 -4.18 -21.12 9.16
C GLY A 269 -4.36 -19.60 9.20
N ILE A 270 -4.83 -19.11 10.33
CA ILE A 270 -5.07 -17.68 10.58
C ILE A 270 -3.85 -16.79 10.31
N PRO A 271 -2.60 -17.18 10.72
CA PRO A 271 -1.42 -16.34 10.45
C PRO A 271 -1.17 -16.11 8.97
N GLY A 272 -1.30 -17.14 8.13
CA GLY A 272 -1.10 -17.03 6.68
C GLY A 272 -2.14 -16.13 6.02
N ILE A 273 -3.41 -16.27 6.39
CA ILE A 273 -4.49 -15.42 5.88
C ILE A 273 -4.25 -13.96 6.26
N LEU A 274 -3.92 -13.68 7.52
CA LEU A 274 -3.63 -12.33 7.99
C LEU A 274 -2.39 -11.75 7.30
N GLY A 275 -1.35 -12.57 7.13
CA GLY A 275 -0.13 -12.19 6.43
C GLY A 275 -0.39 -11.83 4.98
N LEU A 276 -1.08 -12.69 4.25
CA LEU A 276 -1.44 -12.46 2.85
C LEU A 276 -2.36 -11.23 2.70
N SER A 277 -3.35 -11.08 3.58
CA SER A 277 -4.24 -9.91 3.59
C SER A 277 -3.47 -8.62 3.83
N GLY A 278 -2.52 -8.60 4.76
CA GLY A 278 -1.66 -7.43 5.03
C GLY A 278 -0.85 -7.02 3.81
N LEU A 279 -0.23 -7.97 3.10
CA LEU A 279 0.52 -7.69 1.87
C LEU A 279 -0.38 -7.23 0.72
N ILE A 280 -1.53 -7.88 0.53
CA ILE A 280 -2.50 -7.46 -0.49
C ILE A 280 -2.94 -6.01 -0.23
N LEU A 281 -3.30 -5.68 1.00
CA LEU A 281 -3.68 -4.31 1.37
C LEU A 281 -2.52 -3.33 1.15
N TYR A 282 -1.29 -3.70 1.50
CA TYR A 282 -0.11 -2.86 1.27
C TYR A 282 0.06 -2.55 -0.22
N PHE A 283 0.20 -3.56 -1.08
CA PHE A 283 0.40 -3.34 -2.52
C PHE A 283 -0.78 -2.63 -3.17
N PHE A 284 -2.01 -3.08 -2.88
CA PHE A 284 -3.22 -2.50 -3.46
C PHE A 284 -3.44 -1.05 -3.04
N GLY A 285 -3.22 -0.73 -1.75
CA GLY A 285 -3.32 0.64 -1.25
C GLY A 285 -2.32 1.57 -1.93
N HIS A 286 -1.05 1.13 -2.08
CA HIS A 286 -0.02 1.91 -2.75
C HIS A 286 -0.27 2.04 -4.27
N MET A 287 -0.89 1.04 -4.91
CA MET A 287 -1.31 1.15 -6.32
C MET A 287 -2.45 2.16 -6.51
N ILE A 288 -3.48 2.14 -5.65
CA ILE A 288 -4.57 3.13 -5.72
C ILE A 288 -4.06 4.54 -5.46
N ALA A 289 -3.11 4.69 -4.52
CA ALA A 289 -2.47 5.98 -4.25
C ALA A 289 -1.53 6.45 -5.37
N GLY A 290 -1.36 5.67 -6.45
CA GLY A 290 -0.42 6.00 -7.53
C GLY A 290 1.05 5.93 -7.14
N LEU A 291 1.37 5.29 -6.00
CA LEU A 291 2.73 5.13 -5.50
C LEU A 291 3.42 3.92 -6.13
N ALA A 292 2.69 2.84 -6.37
CA ALA A 292 3.18 1.58 -6.92
C ALA A 292 2.57 1.32 -8.30
N GLY A 293 3.40 0.83 -9.22
CA GLY A 293 2.95 0.27 -10.48
C GLY A 293 2.89 -1.26 -10.44
N TRP A 294 2.51 -1.86 -11.57
CA TRP A 294 2.47 -3.32 -11.74
C TRP A 294 3.85 -3.98 -11.57
N GLU A 295 4.94 -3.24 -11.84
CA GLU A 295 6.32 -3.69 -11.70
C GLU A 295 6.65 -4.12 -10.26
N ALA A 296 6.16 -3.39 -9.25
CA ALA A 296 6.36 -3.75 -7.85
C ALA A 296 5.67 -5.07 -7.51
N LEU A 297 4.42 -5.26 -7.96
CA LEU A 297 3.67 -6.49 -7.74
C LEU A 297 4.30 -7.69 -8.48
N LEU A 298 4.72 -7.49 -9.73
CA LEU A 298 5.38 -8.54 -10.52
C LEU A 298 6.70 -8.96 -9.89
N LEU A 299 7.51 -8.01 -9.40
CA LEU A 299 8.75 -8.28 -8.69
C LEU A 299 8.49 -9.05 -7.39
N PHE A 300 7.43 -8.70 -6.65
CA PHE A 300 7.00 -9.44 -5.47
C PHE A 300 6.67 -10.90 -5.80
N LEU A 301 5.81 -11.12 -6.80
CA LEU A 301 5.43 -12.45 -7.23
C LEU A 301 6.64 -13.28 -7.71
N ALA A 302 7.53 -12.67 -8.49
CA ALA A 302 8.77 -13.33 -8.91
C ALA A 302 9.64 -13.70 -7.72
N GLY A 303 9.81 -12.83 -6.74
CA GLY A 303 10.53 -13.12 -5.51
C GLY A 303 9.93 -14.28 -4.73
N VAL A 304 8.60 -14.30 -4.56
CA VAL A 304 7.88 -15.41 -3.90
C VAL A 304 8.06 -16.73 -4.67
N ILE A 305 7.97 -16.71 -6.00
CA ILE A 305 8.19 -17.90 -6.83
C ILE A 305 9.61 -18.43 -6.62
N LEU A 306 10.63 -17.58 -6.59
CA LEU A 306 12.01 -17.98 -6.32
C LEU A 306 12.16 -18.61 -4.94
N LEU A 307 11.50 -18.07 -3.91
CA LEU A 307 11.49 -18.67 -2.56
C LEU A 307 10.82 -20.05 -2.55
N VAL A 308 9.74 -20.22 -3.31
CA VAL A 308 9.07 -21.51 -3.45
C VAL A 308 9.96 -22.50 -4.20
N ILE A 309 10.64 -22.08 -5.27
CA ILE A 309 11.59 -22.94 -6.01
C ILE A 309 12.71 -23.43 -5.09
N GLU A 310 13.29 -22.55 -4.26
CA GLU A 310 14.33 -22.90 -3.29
C GLU A 310 13.87 -24.02 -2.34
N LEU A 311 12.60 -24.04 -1.95
CA LEU A 311 12.04 -25.07 -1.07
C LEU A 311 12.06 -26.48 -1.71
N PHE A 312 11.94 -26.55 -3.05
CA PHE A 312 11.88 -27.82 -3.80
C PHE A 312 13.22 -28.25 -4.39
N ILE A 313 14.15 -27.31 -4.60
CA ILE A 313 15.47 -27.59 -5.17
C ILE A 313 16.52 -27.46 -4.07
N PRO A 314 17.00 -28.54 -3.47
CA PRO A 314 18.08 -28.47 -2.50
C PRO A 314 19.36 -28.00 -3.20
N GLY A 315 19.61 -26.68 -3.16
CA GLY A 315 20.69 -25.99 -3.84
C GLY A 315 21.52 -25.12 -2.90
N PHE A 316 22.36 -24.28 -3.50
CA PHE A 316 23.29 -23.40 -2.78
C PHE A 316 22.65 -22.14 -2.19
N GLY A 317 21.33 -22.06 -2.05
CA GLY A 317 20.61 -20.89 -1.50
C GLY A 317 20.47 -19.72 -2.47
N ILE A 318 20.86 -19.87 -3.75
CA ILE A 318 20.84 -18.77 -4.73
C ILE A 318 19.42 -18.28 -4.98
N PHE A 319 18.48 -19.19 -5.20
CA PHE A 319 17.07 -18.83 -5.41
C PHE A 319 16.45 -18.22 -4.16
N GLY A 320 16.85 -18.69 -2.97
CA GLY A 320 16.42 -18.12 -1.70
C GLY A 320 16.90 -16.67 -1.52
N ILE A 321 18.20 -16.41 -1.77
CA ILE A 321 18.77 -15.05 -1.67
C ILE A 321 18.11 -14.14 -2.69
N LEU A 322 18.00 -14.53 -3.96
CA LEU A 322 17.36 -13.73 -5.00
C LEU A 322 15.87 -13.50 -4.70
N GLY A 323 15.19 -14.51 -4.16
CA GLY A 323 13.80 -14.40 -3.73
C GLY A 323 13.60 -13.38 -2.61
N ILE A 324 14.45 -13.43 -1.56
CA ILE A 324 14.42 -12.44 -0.46
C ILE A 324 14.69 -11.03 -0.99
N VAL A 325 15.73 -10.86 -1.80
CA VAL A 325 16.08 -9.57 -2.40
C VAL A 325 14.92 -9.07 -3.26
N GLY A 326 14.30 -9.93 -4.08
CA GLY A 326 13.16 -9.58 -4.91
C GLY A 326 11.95 -9.11 -4.07
N VAL A 327 11.59 -9.84 -3.02
CA VAL A 327 10.50 -9.49 -2.11
C VAL A 327 10.76 -8.17 -1.40
N LEU A 328 11.95 -7.98 -0.80
CA LEU A 328 12.29 -6.74 -0.09
C LEU A 328 12.35 -5.56 -1.05
N SER A 329 12.97 -5.72 -2.23
CA SER A 329 13.03 -4.69 -3.25
C SER A 329 11.65 -4.30 -3.78
N SER A 330 10.73 -5.25 -3.92
CA SER A 330 9.36 -4.97 -4.34
C SER A 330 8.59 -4.12 -3.32
N MET A 331 8.78 -4.41 -2.02
CA MET A 331 8.17 -3.62 -0.94
C MET A 331 8.72 -2.20 -0.90
N VAL A 332 10.03 -2.04 -1.13
CA VAL A 332 10.65 -0.71 -1.25
C VAL A 332 10.13 0.01 -2.49
N LEU A 333 10.08 -0.65 -3.64
CA LEU A 333 9.59 -0.05 -4.88
C LEU A 333 8.12 0.38 -4.78
N ALA A 334 7.30 -0.42 -4.10
CA ALA A 334 5.88 -0.12 -3.90
C ALA A 334 5.62 1.14 -3.06
N SER A 335 6.56 1.57 -2.21
CA SER A 335 6.40 2.80 -1.42
C SER A 335 6.44 4.09 -2.24
N GLY A 336 6.84 4.01 -3.52
CA GLY A 336 6.97 5.15 -4.44
C GLY A 336 8.21 6.02 -4.21
N GLU A 337 8.89 5.86 -3.08
CA GLU A 337 10.14 6.55 -2.74
C GLU A 337 11.10 5.56 -2.08
N VAL A 338 12.27 5.35 -2.67
CA VAL A 338 13.23 4.31 -2.25
C VAL A 338 13.64 4.47 -0.78
N TRP A 339 13.95 5.70 -0.36
CA TRP A 339 14.41 5.96 1.00
C TRP A 339 13.32 5.73 2.05
N LEU A 340 12.10 6.14 1.74
CA LEU A 340 10.93 5.91 2.57
C LEU A 340 10.60 4.40 2.65
N GLY A 341 10.66 3.70 1.52
CA GLY A 341 10.48 2.26 1.46
C GLY A 341 11.49 1.48 2.28
N ILE A 342 12.77 1.85 2.22
CA ILE A 342 13.83 1.25 3.06
C ILE A 342 13.48 1.41 4.56
N LYS A 343 12.95 2.58 4.97
CA LYS A 343 12.52 2.79 6.36
C LYS A 343 11.33 1.92 6.74
N TYR A 344 10.30 1.84 5.90
CA TYR A 344 9.13 0.98 6.17
C TYR A 344 9.54 -0.48 6.31
N VAL A 345 10.35 -0.98 5.38
CA VAL A 345 10.86 -2.36 5.42
C VAL A 345 11.79 -2.56 6.62
N GLY A 346 12.69 -1.60 6.91
CA GLY A 346 13.60 -1.67 8.06
C GLY A 346 12.85 -1.72 9.39
N VAL A 347 11.84 -0.87 9.58
CA VAL A 347 10.98 -0.88 10.78
C VAL A 347 10.20 -2.19 10.86
N ALA A 348 9.62 -2.65 9.74
CA ALA A 348 8.88 -3.91 9.70
C ALA A 348 9.77 -5.11 10.06
N LEU A 349 10.99 -5.18 9.53
CA LEU A 349 11.97 -6.22 9.86
C LEU A 349 12.38 -6.17 11.35
N LEU A 350 12.60 -4.98 11.89
CA LEU A 350 12.95 -4.82 13.30
C LEU A 350 11.82 -5.30 14.22
N ILE A 351 10.60 -4.85 13.96
CA ILE A 351 9.42 -5.27 14.73
C ILE A 351 9.18 -6.77 14.56
N GLY A 352 9.30 -7.27 13.33
CA GLY A 352 9.17 -8.69 13.02
C GLY A 352 10.19 -9.55 13.76
N LEU A 353 11.46 -9.12 13.82
CA LEU A 353 12.52 -9.80 14.56
C LEU A 353 12.22 -9.83 16.06
N VAL A 354 11.83 -8.70 16.65
CA VAL A 354 11.45 -8.62 18.06
C VAL A 354 10.24 -9.53 18.35
N ALA A 355 9.23 -9.48 17.50
CA ALA A 355 8.05 -10.33 17.62
C ALA A 355 8.42 -11.81 17.52
N LEU A 356 9.31 -12.18 16.61
CA LEU A 356 9.79 -13.56 16.44
C LEU A 356 10.56 -14.06 17.67
N ILE A 357 11.41 -13.21 18.26
CA ILE A 357 12.13 -13.52 19.51
C ILE A 357 11.14 -13.73 20.68
N ILE A 358 10.15 -12.87 20.80
CA ILE A 358 9.11 -13.00 21.83
C ILE A 358 8.31 -14.29 21.60
N LEU A 359 7.87 -14.51 20.38
CA LEU A 359 7.05 -15.67 20.01
C LEU A 359 7.82 -17.00 20.18
N SER A 360 9.11 -17.01 19.91
CA SER A 360 9.96 -18.21 20.07
C SER A 360 10.02 -18.68 21.53
N ARG A 361 9.79 -17.78 22.50
CA ARG A 361 9.68 -18.16 23.91
C ARG A 361 8.34 -18.80 24.28
N PHE A 362 7.27 -18.47 23.54
CA PHE A 362 5.93 -19.00 23.79
C PHE A 362 5.60 -20.21 22.90
N LEU A 363 6.07 -20.23 21.68
CA LEU A 363 5.97 -21.40 20.79
C LEU A 363 7.11 -22.37 21.14
N SER A 364 6.77 -23.44 21.86
CA SER A 364 7.67 -24.58 22.00
C SER A 364 8.07 -25.08 20.63
N VAL A 365 9.32 -24.85 20.23
CA VAL A 365 9.93 -25.16 18.93
C VAL A 365 10.03 -26.69 18.67
N ARG A 366 9.13 -27.50 19.23
CA ARG A 366 9.11 -28.96 19.10
C ARG A 366 8.56 -29.50 17.78
N GLY A 367 8.00 -28.64 16.89
CA GLY A 367 7.22 -29.15 15.73
C GLY A 367 8.01 -29.41 14.44
N ILE A 368 9.05 -28.65 14.10
CA ILE A 368 9.69 -28.76 12.77
C ILE A 368 11.09 -29.37 12.85
N TRP A 369 11.88 -28.96 13.83
CA TRP A 369 13.21 -29.54 14.02
C TRP A 369 13.13 -31.02 14.38
N SER A 370 12.09 -31.47 15.10
CA SER A 370 11.84 -32.88 15.38
C SER A 370 11.40 -33.69 14.14
N ARG A 371 10.97 -33.07 13.05
CA ARG A 371 10.64 -33.73 11.78
C ARG A 371 11.79 -33.69 10.77
N LEU A 372 12.68 -32.69 10.88
CA LEU A 372 13.86 -32.55 10.00
C LEU A 372 15.10 -33.27 10.55
N VAL A 373 15.22 -33.39 11.84
CA VAL A 373 16.13 -34.32 12.49
C VAL A 373 15.35 -35.63 12.57
N LEU A 374 15.70 -36.60 11.67
CA LEU A 374 15.34 -37.98 11.87
C LEU A 374 15.88 -38.36 13.25
N GLU A 375 15.03 -38.35 14.28
CA GLU A 375 15.33 -39.00 15.55
C GLU A 375 15.25 -40.52 15.34
N GLU A 376 16.19 -41.05 14.57
CA GLU A 376 16.69 -42.38 14.78
C GLU A 376 17.67 -42.38 15.97
N GLY A 377 17.29 -41.68 17.01
CA GLY A 377 17.81 -41.82 18.34
C GLY A 377 16.82 -42.68 19.13
N LEU A 378 16.92 -44.01 19.05
CA LEU A 378 16.46 -44.85 20.14
C LEU A 378 16.92 -44.18 21.44
N SER A 379 15.96 -43.80 22.31
CA SER A 379 16.32 -43.15 23.56
C SER A 379 17.39 -43.97 24.26
N THR A 380 18.41 -43.32 24.78
CA THR A 380 19.53 -43.99 25.46
C THR A 380 19.02 -44.96 26.55
N GLU A 381 17.86 -44.62 27.16
CA GLU A 381 17.18 -45.47 28.15
C GLU A 381 16.54 -46.72 27.53
N GLU A 382 15.90 -46.66 26.35
CA GLU A 382 15.36 -47.83 25.68
C GLU A 382 16.45 -48.72 25.16
N THR A 383 17.52 -48.15 24.66
CA THR A 383 18.71 -48.92 24.20
C THR A 383 19.42 -49.58 25.39
N GLN A 384 19.58 -48.92 26.50
CA GLN A 384 20.15 -49.50 27.72
C GLN A 384 19.25 -50.60 28.32
N THR A 385 17.95 -50.41 28.41
CA THR A 385 17.05 -51.48 28.90
C THR A 385 16.96 -52.68 27.98
N LEU A 386 17.04 -52.50 26.68
CA LEU A 386 17.15 -53.62 25.72
C LEU A 386 18.49 -54.35 25.82
N TYR A 387 19.58 -53.63 26.02
CA TYR A 387 20.92 -54.20 26.22
C TYR A 387 20.98 -55.00 27.53
N GLU A 388 20.51 -54.48 28.63
CA GLU A 388 20.47 -55.17 29.93
C GLU A 388 19.57 -56.43 29.87
N ARG A 389 18.41 -56.39 29.23
CA ARG A 389 17.51 -57.55 29.05
C ARG A 389 18.16 -58.63 28.19
N ARG A 390 18.92 -58.28 27.20
CA ARG A 390 19.62 -59.26 26.30
C ARG A 390 20.89 -59.79 26.97
N SER A 391 21.62 -58.99 27.69
CA SER A 391 22.80 -59.43 28.47
C SER A 391 22.43 -60.47 29.54
N ALA A 392 21.22 -60.37 30.08
CA ALA A 392 20.70 -61.38 31.03
C ALA A 392 20.42 -62.77 30.41
N LEU A 393 20.57 -62.88 29.07
CA LEU A 393 20.45 -64.19 28.40
C LEU A 393 21.75 -64.96 28.37
N VAL A 394 22.91 -64.38 28.68
CA VAL A 394 24.20 -65.08 28.72
C VAL A 394 24.16 -66.21 29.77
N GLY A 395 24.56 -67.38 29.37
CA GLY A 395 24.51 -68.63 30.15
C GLY A 395 23.17 -69.35 30.14
N LYS A 396 22.13 -68.82 29.51
CA LYS A 396 20.84 -69.49 29.41
C LYS A 396 20.85 -70.52 28.29
N LYS A 397 20.17 -71.62 28.55
CA LYS A 397 19.97 -72.71 27.56
C LYS A 397 18.72 -72.55 26.78
N GLY A 398 18.69 -72.86 25.49
CA GLY A 398 17.59 -72.81 24.57
C GLY A 398 17.57 -74.01 23.57
N ILE A 399 16.50 -74.03 22.78
CA ILE A 399 16.35 -75.07 21.74
C ILE A 399 16.35 -74.43 20.35
N ALA A 400 17.17 -74.93 19.43
CA ALA A 400 17.24 -74.49 18.04
C ALA A 400 15.91 -74.77 17.31
N LEU A 401 15.16 -73.75 16.87
CA LEU A 401 13.96 -73.93 16.11
C LEU A 401 14.16 -74.06 14.60
N SER A 402 15.31 -73.59 14.12
CA SER A 402 15.81 -73.77 12.74
C SER A 402 17.21 -74.22 12.76
N PRO A 403 17.75 -74.86 11.65
CA PRO A 403 19.15 -75.14 11.55
C PRO A 403 19.94 -73.80 11.58
N LEU A 404 21.01 -73.78 12.41
CA LEU A 404 21.91 -72.60 12.50
C LEU A 404 23.07 -72.80 11.52
N ARG A 405 22.92 -72.22 10.32
CA ARG A 405 24.03 -72.14 9.32
C ARG A 405 24.61 -70.71 9.44
N LEU A 406 25.39 -70.48 10.47
CA LEU A 406 25.87 -69.19 10.97
C LEU A 406 24.76 -68.40 11.68
N ALA A 407 23.52 -68.35 11.20
CA ALA A 407 22.40 -67.63 11.85
C ALA A 407 21.14 -68.51 11.79
N GLY A 408 20.24 -68.30 12.78
CA GLY A 408 18.94 -68.94 12.85
C GLY A 408 18.17 -68.53 14.09
N THR A 409 17.07 -69.23 14.38
CA THR A 409 16.17 -68.85 15.49
C THR A 409 16.22 -69.90 16.60
N VAL A 410 16.37 -69.46 17.84
CA VAL A 410 16.44 -70.29 19.05
C VAL A 410 15.29 -69.85 20.00
N ARG A 411 14.72 -70.80 20.74
CA ARG A 411 13.76 -70.51 21.83
C ARG A 411 14.50 -70.58 23.17
N ILE A 412 14.52 -69.45 23.88
CA ILE A 412 15.12 -69.30 25.21
C ILE A 412 14.01 -68.79 26.12
N ASP A 413 13.77 -69.42 27.26
CA ASP A 413 12.69 -69.06 28.20
C ASP A 413 11.33 -68.80 27.55
N GLY A 414 10.96 -69.66 26.57
CA GLY A 414 9.68 -69.57 25.87
C GLY A 414 9.59 -68.49 24.79
N LYS A 415 10.57 -67.59 24.66
CA LYS A 415 10.63 -66.54 23.62
C LYS A 415 11.57 -66.92 22.47
N ARG A 416 11.28 -66.43 21.28
CA ARG A 416 12.09 -66.63 20.08
C ARG A 416 13.10 -65.49 19.95
N TYR A 417 14.37 -65.89 19.68
CA TYR A 417 15.46 -64.95 19.44
C TYR A 417 16.20 -65.39 18.16
N ASP A 418 16.58 -64.40 17.37
CA ASP A 418 17.50 -64.65 16.25
C ASP A 418 18.92 -64.62 16.79
N VAL A 419 19.68 -65.69 16.50
CA VAL A 419 20.98 -65.92 17.08
C VAL A 419 21.98 -66.32 16.01
N VAL A 420 23.29 -66.25 16.33
CA VAL A 420 24.37 -66.63 15.49
C VAL A 420 25.15 -67.76 16.19
N SER A 421 25.49 -68.83 15.48
CA SER A 421 26.35 -69.90 16.04
C SER A 421 27.79 -69.42 16.15
N ASP A 422 28.55 -70.01 17.10
CA ASP A 422 29.98 -69.78 17.31
C ASP A 422 30.80 -70.57 16.29
N GLY A 423 30.51 -70.29 14.97
CA GLY A 423 31.26 -70.96 13.87
C GLY A 423 30.91 -72.42 13.60
N GLN A 424 30.00 -73.02 14.37
CA GLN A 424 29.61 -74.45 14.20
C GLN A 424 28.22 -74.56 13.57
N TRP A 425 28.01 -75.62 12.82
CA TRP A 425 26.70 -76.01 12.33
C TRP A 425 25.87 -76.61 13.48
N ILE A 426 24.71 -76.14 13.75
CA ILE A 426 23.83 -76.67 14.77
C ILE A 426 22.51 -77.11 14.12
N GLU A 427 22.11 -78.32 14.36
CA GLU A 427 20.88 -78.89 13.81
C GLU A 427 19.63 -78.40 14.54
N LYS A 428 18.50 -78.41 13.84
CA LYS A 428 17.21 -78.08 14.46
C LYS A 428 16.90 -79.09 15.55
N GLY A 429 16.51 -78.57 16.71
CA GLY A 429 16.14 -79.34 17.90
C GLY A 429 17.34 -79.56 18.88
N SER A 430 18.53 -79.10 18.52
CA SER A 430 19.69 -79.18 19.44
C SER A 430 19.58 -78.19 20.57
N THR A 431 20.10 -78.58 21.75
CA THR A 431 20.22 -77.66 22.92
C THR A 431 21.44 -76.75 22.68
N VAL A 432 21.18 -75.43 22.88
CA VAL A 432 22.23 -74.43 22.73
C VAL A 432 22.31 -73.55 24.01
N GLU A 433 23.49 -73.05 24.24
CA GLU A 433 23.75 -72.10 25.33
C GLU A 433 24.18 -70.72 24.78
N VAL A 434 23.69 -69.63 25.33
CA VAL A 434 24.10 -68.24 24.93
C VAL A 434 25.47 -67.99 25.57
N ILE A 435 26.50 -67.84 24.73
CA ILE A 435 27.86 -67.57 25.21
C ILE A 435 28.20 -66.06 25.25
N GLN A 436 27.61 -65.31 24.39
CA GLN A 436 27.91 -63.88 24.27
C GLN A 436 26.71 -63.09 23.71
N VAL A 437 26.57 -61.86 24.13
CA VAL A 437 25.59 -60.89 23.59
C VAL A 437 26.30 -59.58 23.32
N ASP A 438 26.36 -59.18 22.01
CA ASP A 438 26.95 -57.93 21.55
C ASP A 438 25.87 -57.10 20.85
N GLY A 439 25.30 -56.16 21.56
CA GLY A 439 24.19 -55.34 21.06
C GLY A 439 23.01 -56.19 20.54
N PRO A 440 22.69 -56.17 19.26
CA PRO A 440 21.63 -56.99 18.69
C PRO A 440 22.01 -58.44 18.46
N ARG A 441 23.32 -58.79 18.47
CA ARG A 441 23.85 -60.08 18.14
C ARG A 441 23.95 -61.00 19.36
N ILE A 442 23.23 -62.11 19.34
CA ILE A 442 23.29 -63.17 20.38
C ILE A 442 24.06 -64.34 19.80
N VAL A 443 25.16 -64.71 20.42
CA VAL A 443 25.99 -65.86 20.00
C VAL A 443 25.67 -67.07 20.85
N VAL A 444 25.41 -68.16 20.18
CA VAL A 444 25.10 -69.47 20.85
C VAL A 444 26.06 -70.57 20.42
N ARG A 445 26.27 -71.53 21.35
CA ARG A 445 27.03 -72.71 21.11
C ARG A 445 26.22 -74.00 21.43
N GLN A 446 26.36 -75.05 20.68
CA GLN A 446 25.73 -76.34 20.98
C GLN A 446 26.29 -76.90 22.29
N VAL A 447 25.41 -77.40 23.12
CA VAL A 447 25.73 -78.09 24.33
C VAL A 447 25.47 -79.59 24.09
N ASP A 448 26.53 -80.40 24.07
CA ASP A 448 26.35 -81.85 23.93
C ASP A 448 25.75 -82.40 25.24
N ASP A 449 24.65 -83.18 25.13
CA ASP A 449 23.92 -83.79 26.26
C ASP A 449 24.71 -84.98 26.94
N HIS A 450 26.03 -84.94 26.90
CA HIS A 450 26.84 -86.02 27.41
C HIS A 450 27.47 -85.79 28.81
N ASN A 451 27.02 -84.79 29.57
CA ASN A 451 27.38 -84.58 30.94
C ASN A 451 26.18 -84.31 31.84
N LEU A 452 25.34 -85.29 32.09
CA LEU A 452 24.44 -85.41 33.23
C LEU A 452 24.73 -86.72 33.94
#